data_9dbe99422f077762f7860f569aba5aa0
#
_entry.id   9dbe99422f077762f7860f569aba5aa0
#
_cell.length_a   1.000
_cell.length_b   1.000
_cell.length_c   1.000
_cell.angle_alpha   90.00
_cell.angle_beta   90.00
_cell.angle_gamma   90.00
#
_symmetry.space_group_name_H-M   'P 1'
#
loop_
_entity.id
_entity.type
_entity.pdbx_description
1 polymer ?
#
loop_
_entity_poly.entity_id
_entity_poly.type
_entity_poly.pdbx_seq_one_letter_code
_entity_poly.pdbx_strand_id
1 'polypeptide(L)'
;KKTLHLGVDAVVNIAPDRTKRIMGLFVAAICIAYSALLLKGAWDYWAPFAGLDVTSGRWFPTGFQDTRDQAWYEVIDTPIPEWLRFIEPLMNEGEAYEKLPRFIPYAMLPFGAALLLLRFVQAFVKVVRGRQKSLIVSHEAEDAVEDVKHLNAES
;
A
#
# COMPACT_ATOMS: atom_id res chain seq x y z
N LYS A 1 -19.54 14.72 -23.50
CA LYS A 1 -20.13 13.40 -23.12
C LYS A 1 -19.47 12.98 -21.82
N LYS A 2 -20.12 13.31 -20.69
CA LYS A 2 -19.71 12.82 -19.37
C LYS A 2 -20.20 11.38 -19.27
N THR A 3 -19.33 10.42 -19.39
CA THR A 3 -19.59 9.04 -18.96
C THR A 3 -19.51 9.02 -17.44
N LEU A 4 -20.61 9.41 -16.81
CA LEU A 4 -20.85 9.16 -15.41
C LEU A 4 -20.96 7.64 -15.23
N HIS A 5 -20.26 7.09 -14.25
CA HIS A 5 -20.55 5.77 -13.71
C HIS A 5 -21.88 5.86 -12.94
N LEU A 6 -22.95 5.95 -13.70
CA LEU A 6 -24.29 6.44 -13.32
C LEU A 6 -25.04 5.59 -12.28
N GLY A 7 -24.51 4.40 -11.91
CA GLY A 7 -25.24 3.51 -11.00
C GLY A 7 -24.90 3.72 -9.53
N VAL A 8 -23.61 3.83 -9.18
CA VAL A 8 -23.16 3.88 -7.78
C VAL A 8 -23.21 5.31 -7.24
N ASP A 9 -22.81 6.29 -8.04
CA ASP A 9 -22.79 7.70 -7.64
C ASP A 9 -24.21 8.26 -7.42
N ALA A 10 -25.20 7.80 -8.22
CA ALA A 10 -26.60 8.22 -8.06
C ALA A 10 -27.18 7.74 -6.71
N VAL A 11 -26.91 6.49 -6.31
CA VAL A 11 -27.40 5.93 -5.03
C VAL A 11 -26.72 6.59 -3.84
N VAL A 12 -25.41 6.83 -3.96
CA VAL A 12 -24.64 7.51 -2.89
C VAL A 12 -25.08 8.97 -2.74
N ASN A 13 -25.38 9.68 -3.83
CA ASN A 13 -25.78 11.08 -3.78
C ASN A 13 -27.16 11.31 -3.15
N ILE A 14 -28.08 10.34 -3.24
CA ILE A 14 -29.43 10.42 -2.63
C ILE A 14 -29.41 10.11 -1.13
N ALA A 15 -28.39 9.40 -0.64
CA ALA A 15 -28.30 8.98 0.75
C ALA A 15 -28.03 10.18 1.69
N PRO A 16 -28.62 10.20 2.92
CA PRO A 16 -28.31 11.20 3.92
C PRO A 16 -26.84 11.14 4.36
N ASP A 17 -26.27 12.26 4.79
CA ASP A 17 -24.85 12.37 5.16
C ASP A 17 -24.38 11.33 6.19
N ARG A 18 -25.27 10.95 7.12
CA ARG A 18 -24.99 9.90 8.12
C ARG A 18 -24.79 8.54 7.45
N THR A 19 -25.63 8.21 6.49
CA THR A 19 -25.54 6.94 5.74
C THR A 19 -24.28 6.91 4.86
N LYS A 20 -23.96 8.02 4.19
CA LYS A 20 -22.71 8.17 3.41
C LYS A 20 -21.47 7.90 4.27
N ARG A 21 -21.46 8.48 5.48
CA ARG A 21 -20.35 8.27 6.42
C ARG A 21 -20.23 6.81 6.87
N ILE A 22 -21.35 6.17 7.21
CA ILE A 22 -21.35 4.75 7.62
C ILE A 22 -20.86 3.86 6.47
N MET A 23 -21.36 4.07 5.27
CA MET A 23 -20.90 3.34 4.07
C MET A 23 -19.40 3.56 3.82
N GLY A 24 -18.93 4.80 3.92
CA GLY A 24 -17.51 5.13 3.75
C GLY A 24 -16.64 4.44 4.81
N LEU A 25 -17.05 4.38 6.05
CA LEU A 25 -16.32 3.67 7.11
C LEU A 25 -16.29 2.16 6.88
N PHE A 26 -17.41 1.57 6.43
CA PHE A 26 -17.50 0.15 6.12
C PHE A 26 -16.56 -0.24 4.97
N VAL A 27 -16.59 0.52 3.88
CA VAL A 27 -15.69 0.29 2.74
C VAL A 27 -14.22 0.48 3.16
N ALA A 28 -13.92 1.51 3.96
CA ALA A 28 -12.58 1.73 4.48
C ALA A 28 -12.09 0.57 5.35
N ALA A 29 -12.94 0.02 6.19
CA ALA A 29 -12.60 -1.14 7.02
C ALA A 29 -12.27 -2.38 6.17
N ILE A 30 -13.05 -2.62 5.10
CA ILE A 30 -12.78 -3.72 4.15
C ILE A 30 -11.43 -3.48 3.44
N CYS A 31 -11.18 -2.27 2.96
CA CYS A 31 -9.92 -1.93 2.30
C CYS A 31 -8.71 -2.09 3.24
N ILE A 32 -8.85 -1.72 4.52
CA ILE A 32 -7.81 -1.93 5.53
C ILE A 32 -7.58 -3.42 5.76
N ALA A 33 -8.62 -4.21 5.94
CA ALA A 33 -8.52 -5.65 6.14
C ALA A 33 -7.82 -6.33 4.93
N TYR A 34 -8.23 -5.97 3.71
CA TYR A 34 -7.62 -6.49 2.50
C TYR A 34 -6.15 -6.09 2.37
N SER A 35 -5.81 -4.83 2.60
CA SER A 35 -4.43 -4.36 2.51
C SER A 35 -3.53 -4.92 3.61
N ALA A 36 -4.08 -5.20 4.81
CA ALA A 36 -3.35 -5.89 5.87
C ALA A 36 -3.03 -7.35 5.51
N LEU A 37 -4.00 -8.06 4.91
CA LEU A 37 -3.76 -9.41 4.39
C LEU A 37 -2.75 -9.41 3.23
N LEU A 38 -2.83 -8.42 2.36
CA LEU A 38 -1.87 -8.25 1.28
C LEU A 38 -0.45 -7.99 1.82
N LEU A 39 -0.32 -7.13 2.83
CA LEU A 39 0.96 -6.88 3.50
C LEU A 39 1.53 -8.14 4.15
N LYS A 40 0.67 -8.91 4.82
CA LYS A 40 1.07 -10.20 5.41
C LYS A 40 1.58 -11.18 4.34
N GLY A 41 0.86 -11.34 3.24
CA GLY A 41 1.28 -12.19 2.14
C GLY A 41 2.56 -11.71 1.45
N ALA A 42 2.69 -10.40 1.26
CA ALA A 42 3.90 -9.79 0.71
C ALA A 42 5.12 -9.99 1.62
N TRP A 43 4.93 -9.91 2.95
CA TRP A 43 5.97 -10.23 3.92
C TRP A 43 6.35 -11.71 3.85
N ASP A 44 5.40 -12.62 3.91
CA ASP A 44 5.64 -14.07 3.90
C ASP A 44 6.33 -14.52 2.60
N TYR A 45 6.10 -13.81 1.51
CA TYR A 45 6.79 -14.04 0.24
C TYR A 45 8.21 -13.48 0.23
N TRP A 46 8.43 -12.28 0.77
CA TRP A 46 9.70 -11.58 0.72
C TRP A 46 10.69 -12.03 1.81
N ALA A 47 10.20 -12.29 3.02
CA ALA A 47 11.02 -12.55 4.20
C ALA A 47 12.08 -13.65 4.01
N PRO A 48 11.77 -14.79 3.37
CA PRO A 48 12.78 -15.84 3.12
C PRO A 48 13.97 -15.35 2.30
N PHE A 49 13.74 -14.46 1.32
CA PHE A 49 14.84 -13.91 0.51
C PHE A 49 15.76 -12.97 1.30
N ALA A 50 15.25 -12.40 2.38
CA ALA A 50 16.00 -11.52 3.28
C ALA A 50 16.58 -12.28 4.51
N GLY A 51 16.43 -13.60 4.56
CA GLY A 51 16.85 -14.38 5.73
C GLY A 51 16.00 -14.12 6.98
N LEU A 52 14.77 -13.67 6.81
CA LEU A 52 13.83 -13.38 7.89
C LEU A 52 12.76 -14.48 7.97
N ASP A 53 12.20 -14.64 9.18
CA ASP A 53 11.10 -15.58 9.37
C ASP A 53 9.82 -15.10 8.70
N VAL A 54 9.11 -16.04 8.09
CA VAL A 54 7.72 -15.85 7.68
C VAL A 54 6.81 -15.82 8.91
N THR A 55 5.61 -15.27 8.75
CA THR A 55 4.67 -15.17 9.87
C THR A 55 4.12 -16.53 10.34
N SER A 56 4.19 -17.56 9.50
CA SER A 56 3.76 -18.95 9.82
C SER A 56 2.37 -19.03 10.44
N GLY A 57 1.40 -18.29 9.88
CA GLY A 57 0.04 -18.20 10.40
C GLY A 57 -0.18 -17.19 11.53
N ARG A 58 0.87 -16.56 12.05
CA ARG A 58 0.79 -15.45 13.02
C ARG A 58 0.63 -14.13 12.28
N TRP A 59 0.30 -13.07 13.02
CA TRP A 59 0.15 -11.73 12.45
C TRP A 59 1.46 -10.95 12.35
N PHE A 60 2.50 -11.38 13.09
CA PHE A 60 3.77 -10.67 13.16
C PHE A 60 4.94 -11.62 12.89
N PRO A 61 6.00 -11.15 12.22
CA PRO A 61 7.25 -11.89 12.07
C PRO A 61 7.92 -12.06 13.43
N THR A 62 8.65 -13.16 13.63
CA THR A 62 9.12 -13.58 14.95
C THR A 62 10.61 -13.78 15.08
N GLY A 63 11.40 -13.47 14.05
CA GLY A 63 12.84 -13.61 14.16
C GLY A 63 13.56 -13.68 12.83
N PHE A 64 14.79 -14.17 12.92
CA PHE A 64 15.66 -14.40 11.77
C PHE A 64 15.77 -15.91 11.54
N GLN A 65 15.87 -16.30 10.30
CA GLN A 65 16.13 -17.69 9.98
C GLN A 65 17.59 -18.05 10.28
N ASP A 66 17.80 -19.20 10.90
CA ASP A 66 19.14 -19.73 11.15
C ASP A 66 19.84 -20.18 9.87
N THR A 67 19.05 -20.45 8.81
CA THR A 67 19.53 -20.87 7.50
C THR A 67 19.28 -19.78 6.48
N ARG A 68 20.33 -19.39 5.77
CA ARG A 68 20.28 -18.40 4.69
C ARG A 68 19.94 -18.99 3.33
N ASP A 69 19.30 -20.13 3.28
CA ASP A 69 19.10 -20.92 2.06
C ASP A 69 18.43 -20.18 0.92
N GLN A 70 17.80 -19.03 1.22
CA GLN A 70 17.08 -18.25 0.22
C GLN A 70 17.57 -16.79 0.07
N ALA A 71 18.37 -16.29 1.02
CA ALA A 71 18.86 -14.91 0.99
C ALA A 71 19.85 -14.63 -0.15
N TRP A 72 20.54 -15.65 -0.63
CA TRP A 72 21.54 -15.59 -1.69
C TRP A 72 20.99 -15.79 -3.11
N TYR A 73 19.67 -16.02 -3.27
CA TYR A 73 19.10 -16.11 -4.60
C TYR A 73 19.26 -14.79 -5.34
N GLU A 74 19.95 -14.85 -6.45
CA GLU A 74 20.28 -13.72 -7.31
C GLU A 74 19.26 -13.53 -8.43
N VAL A 75 19.16 -12.32 -8.92
CA VAL A 75 18.37 -12.00 -10.11
C VAL A 75 19.19 -12.37 -11.34
N ILE A 76 18.60 -13.11 -12.29
CA ILE A 76 19.25 -13.52 -13.51
C ILE A 76 19.68 -12.28 -14.31
N ASP A 77 20.96 -12.28 -14.73
CA ASP A 77 21.56 -11.29 -15.65
C ASP A 77 21.61 -9.82 -15.16
N THR A 78 21.38 -9.56 -13.86
CA THR A 78 21.49 -8.22 -13.30
C THR A 78 22.71 -8.15 -12.37
N PRO A 79 23.79 -7.45 -12.75
CA PRO A 79 24.95 -7.29 -11.86
C PRO A 79 24.60 -6.42 -10.66
N ILE A 80 25.26 -6.67 -9.52
CA ILE A 80 25.12 -5.81 -8.35
C ILE A 80 25.81 -4.45 -8.61
N PRO A 81 25.15 -3.31 -8.37
CA PRO A 81 25.80 -2.01 -8.45
C PRO A 81 26.88 -1.84 -7.37
N GLU A 82 27.99 -1.20 -7.71
CA GLU A 82 29.13 -0.97 -6.81
C GLU A 82 28.71 -0.33 -5.46
N TRP A 83 27.78 0.62 -5.49
CA TRP A 83 27.30 1.32 -4.30
C TRP A 83 26.47 0.43 -3.36
N LEU A 84 26.01 -0.75 -3.80
CA LEU A 84 25.28 -1.72 -2.98
C LEU A 84 26.20 -2.78 -2.36
N ARG A 85 27.47 -2.84 -2.71
CA ARG A 85 28.42 -3.88 -2.19
C ARG A 85 28.63 -3.80 -0.68
N PHE A 86 28.26 -2.70 -0.05
CA PHE A 86 28.31 -2.57 1.43
C PHE A 86 27.40 -3.58 2.14
N ILE A 87 26.43 -4.19 1.45
CA ILE A 87 25.54 -5.22 2.01
C ILE A 87 26.21 -6.59 2.11
N GLU A 88 27.28 -6.84 1.37
CA GLU A 88 27.97 -8.13 1.30
C GLU A 88 28.44 -8.61 2.69
N PRO A 89 29.10 -7.79 3.53
CA PRO A 89 29.50 -8.22 4.87
C PRO A 89 28.31 -8.43 5.82
N LEU A 90 27.15 -7.82 5.55
CA LEU A 90 25.97 -7.91 6.40
C LEU A 90 25.07 -9.09 6.06
N MET A 91 24.96 -9.40 4.76
CA MET A 91 23.95 -10.33 4.24
C MET A 91 24.56 -11.59 3.61
N ASN A 92 25.87 -11.59 3.31
CA ASN A 92 26.56 -12.68 2.62
C ASN A 92 27.91 -13.06 3.27
N GLU A 93 28.06 -12.80 4.58
CA GLU A 93 29.27 -13.16 5.35
C GLU A 93 30.59 -12.57 4.80
N GLY A 94 30.49 -11.52 3.99
CA GLY A 94 31.62 -10.88 3.34
C GLY A 94 31.99 -11.46 1.97
N GLU A 95 31.28 -12.50 1.51
CA GLU A 95 31.43 -12.99 0.15
C GLU A 95 30.78 -12.06 -0.86
N ALA A 96 31.41 -11.91 -2.03
CA ALA A 96 30.90 -11.05 -3.08
C ALA A 96 29.68 -11.68 -3.76
N TYR A 97 28.64 -10.84 -4.00
CA TYR A 97 27.55 -11.23 -4.87
C TYR A 97 27.98 -11.08 -6.34
N GLU A 98 27.77 -12.09 -7.12
CA GLU A 98 27.97 -12.01 -8.57
C GLU A 98 26.88 -11.19 -9.24
N LYS A 99 25.66 -11.32 -8.75
CA LYS A 99 24.44 -10.66 -9.28
C LYS A 99 23.64 -10.02 -8.17
N LEU A 100 22.65 -9.22 -8.56
CA LEU A 100 21.77 -8.53 -7.61
C LEU A 100 20.94 -9.56 -6.80
N PRO A 101 21.02 -9.55 -5.45
CA PRO A 101 20.23 -10.45 -4.63
C PRO A 101 18.74 -10.09 -4.68
N ARG A 102 17.89 -11.12 -4.77
CA ARG A 102 16.43 -10.97 -4.99
C ARG A 102 15.71 -10.19 -3.88
N PHE A 103 16.21 -10.24 -2.66
CA PHE A 103 15.55 -9.54 -1.56
C PHE A 103 15.46 -8.03 -1.80
N ILE A 104 16.36 -7.43 -2.59
CA ILE A 104 16.37 -6.00 -2.89
C ILE A 104 15.17 -5.61 -3.77
N PRO A 105 15.03 -6.12 -5.01
CA PRO A 105 13.88 -5.75 -5.85
C PRO A 105 12.56 -6.24 -5.27
N TYR A 106 12.53 -7.38 -4.59
CA TYR A 106 11.32 -7.94 -4.02
C TYR A 106 10.84 -7.20 -2.76
N ALA A 107 11.70 -6.41 -2.10
CA ALA A 107 11.30 -5.51 -1.02
C ALA A 107 10.23 -4.50 -1.42
N MET A 108 10.07 -4.22 -2.73
CA MET A 108 9.00 -3.37 -3.23
C MET A 108 7.61 -3.93 -2.94
N LEU A 109 7.45 -5.26 -2.81
CA LEU A 109 6.18 -5.90 -2.49
C LEU A 109 5.68 -5.53 -1.07
N PRO A 110 6.40 -5.84 0.02
CA PRO A 110 5.95 -5.47 1.36
C PRO A 110 5.94 -3.95 1.55
N PHE A 111 6.87 -3.22 0.94
CA PHE A 111 6.88 -1.76 1.00
C PHE A 111 5.65 -1.14 0.33
N GLY A 112 5.30 -1.57 -0.89
CA GLY A 112 4.11 -1.10 -1.59
C GLY A 112 2.82 -1.45 -0.84
N ALA A 113 2.71 -2.67 -0.30
CA ALA A 113 1.57 -3.10 0.51
C ALA A 113 1.45 -2.28 1.81
N ALA A 114 2.58 -1.97 2.47
CA ALA A 114 2.60 -1.12 3.66
C ALA A 114 2.15 0.31 3.37
N LEU A 115 2.60 0.90 2.26
CA LEU A 115 2.14 2.22 1.82
C LEU A 115 0.64 2.23 1.52
N LEU A 116 0.14 1.19 0.86
CA LEU A 116 -1.29 1.05 0.58
C LEU A 116 -2.10 0.99 1.87
N LEU A 117 -1.70 0.14 2.82
CA LEU A 117 -2.33 0.04 4.14
C LEU A 117 -2.33 1.40 4.86
N LEU A 118 -1.18 2.08 4.87
CA LEU A 118 -1.04 3.39 5.49
C LEU A 118 -2.02 4.40 4.89
N ARG A 119 -2.20 4.42 3.56
CA ARG A 119 -3.15 5.30 2.87
C ARG A 119 -4.60 5.01 3.27
N PHE A 120 -5.00 3.74 3.33
CA PHE A 120 -6.36 3.40 3.79
C PHE A 120 -6.59 3.75 5.25
N VAL A 121 -5.61 3.53 6.13
CA VAL A 121 -5.70 3.96 7.54
C VAL A 121 -5.81 5.48 7.64
N GLN A 122 -5.01 6.23 6.90
CA GLN A 122 -5.11 7.70 6.86
C GLN A 122 -6.49 8.17 6.39
N ALA A 123 -7.03 7.56 5.33
CA ALA A 123 -8.36 7.87 4.81
C ALA A 123 -9.45 7.54 5.85
N PHE A 124 -9.38 6.36 6.47
CA PHE A 124 -10.30 5.96 7.54
C PHE A 124 -10.31 6.98 8.69
N VAL A 125 -9.13 7.38 9.18
CA VAL A 125 -9.01 8.37 10.26
C VAL A 125 -9.61 9.71 9.86
N LYS A 126 -9.43 10.15 8.61
CA LYS A 126 -10.05 11.39 8.10
C LYS A 126 -11.58 11.31 8.11
N VAL A 127 -12.16 10.17 7.70
CA VAL A 127 -13.62 9.96 7.74
C VAL A 127 -14.13 9.90 9.17
N VAL A 128 -13.44 9.21 10.10
CA VAL A 128 -13.79 9.15 11.51
C VAL A 128 -13.78 10.54 12.13
N ARG A 129 -12.78 11.36 11.82
CA ARG A 129 -12.65 12.74 12.31
C ARG A 129 -13.61 13.73 11.64
N GLY A 130 -14.44 13.29 10.71
CA GLY A 130 -15.39 14.13 9.98
C GLY A 130 -14.75 15.11 8.99
N ARG A 131 -13.44 14.94 8.71
CA ARG A 131 -12.72 15.78 7.74
C ARG A 131 -12.96 15.34 6.29
N GLN A 132 -13.58 14.21 6.09
CA GLN A 132 -13.88 13.63 4.78
C GLN A 132 -15.17 12.81 4.85
N LYS A 133 -16.07 12.98 3.88
CA LYS A 133 -17.37 12.28 3.83
C LYS A 133 -17.29 10.90 3.15
N SER A 134 -16.30 10.69 2.28
CA SER A 134 -16.13 9.46 1.49
C SER A 134 -14.64 9.13 1.33
N LEU A 135 -14.33 7.86 1.00
CA LEU A 135 -12.98 7.42 0.62
C LEU A 135 -12.53 7.98 -0.73
N ILE A 136 -13.48 8.17 -1.63
CA ILE A 136 -13.25 8.76 -2.93
C ILE A 136 -13.41 10.26 -2.76
N VAL A 137 -12.32 10.95 -2.55
CA VAL A 137 -12.30 12.41 -2.61
C VAL A 137 -12.11 12.81 -4.05
N SER A 138 -13.18 13.16 -4.71
CA SER A 138 -13.09 13.93 -5.95
C SER A 138 -12.86 15.41 -5.60
N HIS A 139 -11.74 15.71 -4.89
CA HIS A 139 -11.37 17.11 -4.62
C HIS A 139 -11.29 17.92 -5.90
N GLU A 140 -10.78 17.34 -6.98
CA GLU A 140 -10.76 17.99 -8.28
C GLU A 140 -12.15 18.34 -8.83
N ALA A 141 -13.18 17.55 -8.52
CA ALA A 141 -14.53 17.84 -8.96
C ALA A 141 -15.25 18.83 -8.04
N GLU A 142 -14.98 18.82 -6.75
CA GLU A 142 -15.53 19.79 -5.79
C GLU A 142 -14.87 21.16 -5.96
N ASP A 143 -13.54 21.21 -6.09
CA ASP A 143 -12.78 22.42 -6.36
C ASP A 143 -13.17 23.05 -7.72
N ALA A 144 -13.31 22.23 -8.76
CA ALA A 144 -13.77 22.72 -10.07
C ALA A 144 -15.23 23.22 -10.07
N VAL A 145 -16.10 22.68 -9.22
CA VAL A 145 -17.47 23.17 -9.05
C VAL A 145 -17.50 24.45 -8.22
N GLU A 146 -16.64 24.60 -7.24
CA GLU A 146 -16.52 25.77 -6.40
C GLU A 146 -15.94 26.95 -7.20
N ASP A 147 -14.91 26.73 -8.00
CA ASP A 147 -14.34 27.72 -8.92
C ASP A 147 -15.38 28.23 -9.94
N VAL A 148 -16.20 27.32 -10.52
CA VAL A 148 -17.28 27.73 -11.47
C VAL A 148 -18.40 28.48 -10.76
N LYS A 149 -18.70 28.18 -9.49
CA LYS A 149 -19.67 28.94 -8.70
C LYS A 149 -19.22 30.38 -8.43
N HIS A 150 -17.94 30.57 -8.11
CA HIS A 150 -17.39 31.92 -7.92
C HIS A 150 -17.46 32.77 -9.20
N LEU A 151 -17.11 32.16 -10.35
CA LEU A 151 -17.20 32.85 -11.66
C LEU A 151 -18.63 33.26 -12.04
N ASN A 152 -19.64 32.47 -11.66
CA ASN A 152 -21.05 32.77 -11.95
C ASN A 152 -21.68 33.74 -10.93
N ALA A 153 -21.02 33.96 -9.79
CA ALA A 153 -21.51 34.93 -8.77
C ALA A 153 -20.98 36.34 -9.02
N GLU A 154 -19.95 36.50 -9.88
CA GLU A 154 -19.34 37.78 -10.25
C GLU A 154 -19.86 38.32 -11.61
N SER A 155 -20.73 37.60 -12.28
CA SER A 155 -21.39 37.98 -13.54
C SER A 155 -22.84 38.41 -13.29
#